data_efb427660dc8b377d4c0d63c743fcf48
#
_entry.id   efb427660dc8b377d4c0d63c743fcf48
#
_cell.length_a   1.000
_cell.length_b   1.000
_cell.length_c   1.000
_cell.angle_alpha   90.00
_cell.angle_beta   90.00
_cell.angle_gamma   90.00
#
_symmetry.space_group_name_H-M   'P 1'
#
loop_
_entity.id
_entity.type
_entity.pdbx_description
1 polymer ?
#
loop_
_entity_poly.entity_id
_entity_poly.type
_entity_poly.pdbx_seq_one_letter_code
_entity_poly.pdbx_strand_id
1 'polypeptide(L)'
;MTENIARIREGFGSHPVKLIAVTKNARTKQIEEAFQAGVTEFGESRVQDALSKIGTMPDWLKEKASWHFIGHLQSNKVKQAVGTFALIHSVDSLRLAQEISRVSQIKNMKQAILLQVKMVEDPNKYGFEPEELKGCFAEIIKLPGLECKGLMTITPANATGAIKQKCFLGLKQLRDNLAGQTGVYLSELSMGMSDDWQEALACGSTMLRIGTAIFHV
;
A
#
# COMPACT_ATOMS: atom_id res chain seq x y z
N MET A 1 -10.80 -14.37 14.44
CA MET A 1 -10.59 -13.44 13.31
C MET A 1 -11.61 -12.29 13.33
N THR A 2 -12.91 -12.51 13.32
CA THR A 2 -13.93 -11.44 13.37
C THR A 2 -13.75 -10.51 14.57
N GLU A 3 -13.51 -11.08 15.76
CA GLU A 3 -13.21 -10.30 16.97
C GLU A 3 -11.93 -9.47 16.84
N ASN A 4 -10.89 -10.03 16.20
CA ASN A 4 -9.65 -9.28 15.95
C ASN A 4 -9.89 -8.07 15.05
N ILE A 5 -10.69 -8.25 13.97
CA ILE A 5 -11.06 -7.16 13.06
C ILE A 5 -11.87 -6.09 13.81
N ALA A 6 -12.84 -6.50 14.63
CA ALA A 6 -13.65 -5.57 15.43
C ALA A 6 -12.76 -4.75 16.37
N ARG A 7 -11.89 -5.40 17.16
CA ARG A 7 -10.94 -4.75 18.07
C ARG A 7 -9.99 -3.78 17.37
N ILE A 8 -9.49 -4.15 16.18
CA ILE A 8 -8.64 -3.25 15.39
C ILE A 8 -9.43 -2.01 14.97
N ARG A 9 -10.68 -2.19 14.50
CA ARG A 9 -11.52 -1.07 14.07
C ARG A 9 -11.96 -0.16 15.21
N GLU A 10 -12.25 -0.72 16.39
CA GLU A 10 -12.51 0.07 17.59
C GLU A 10 -11.33 1.00 17.92
N GLY A 11 -10.10 0.50 17.74
CA GLY A 11 -8.90 1.30 17.93
C GLY A 11 -8.70 2.43 16.90
N PHE A 12 -9.44 2.45 15.79
CA PHE A 12 -9.41 3.57 14.85
C PHE A 12 -10.14 4.80 15.37
N GLY A 13 -11.08 4.66 16.30
CA GLY A 13 -11.91 5.75 16.80
C GLY A 13 -12.64 6.45 15.65
N SER A 14 -12.52 7.78 15.57
CA SER A 14 -13.10 8.59 14.49
C SER A 14 -12.18 8.78 13.28
N HIS A 15 -11.00 8.15 13.23
CA HIS A 15 -10.07 8.34 12.13
C HIS A 15 -10.56 7.63 10.87
N PRO A 16 -10.67 8.33 9.73
CA PRO A 16 -11.06 7.72 8.46
C PRO A 16 -9.87 6.97 7.85
N VAL A 17 -9.64 5.74 8.31
CA VAL A 17 -8.52 4.89 7.86
C VAL A 17 -9.03 3.63 7.20
N LYS A 18 -8.41 3.22 6.10
CA LYS A 18 -8.69 1.97 5.40
C LYS A 18 -7.90 0.83 6.03
N LEU A 19 -8.59 -0.26 6.36
CA LEU A 19 -7.96 -1.51 6.80
C LEU A 19 -7.68 -2.40 5.60
N ILE A 20 -6.42 -2.56 5.26
CA ILE A 20 -5.97 -3.51 4.25
C ILE A 20 -5.56 -4.80 4.95
N ALA A 21 -6.35 -5.86 4.78
CA ALA A 21 -6.03 -7.17 5.32
C ALA A 21 -4.95 -7.84 4.45
N VAL A 22 -3.78 -8.10 5.04
CA VAL A 22 -2.63 -8.70 4.32
C VAL A 22 -2.79 -10.21 4.28
N THR A 23 -3.08 -10.74 3.09
CA THR A 23 -3.53 -12.12 2.87
C THR A 23 -2.45 -13.09 2.40
N LYS A 24 -1.18 -12.69 2.43
CA LYS A 24 -0.05 -13.50 1.91
C LYS A 24 -0.04 -14.96 2.40
N ASN A 25 -0.46 -15.22 3.64
CA ASN A 25 -0.53 -16.55 4.25
C ASN A 25 -1.98 -17.02 4.50
N ALA A 26 -2.98 -16.24 4.11
CA ALA A 26 -4.39 -16.58 4.33
C ALA A 26 -4.92 -17.54 3.24
N ARG A 27 -5.78 -18.46 3.66
CA ARG A 27 -6.54 -19.33 2.75
C ARG A 27 -7.77 -18.59 2.22
N THR A 28 -8.31 -18.99 1.08
CA THR A 28 -9.51 -18.39 0.47
C THR A 28 -10.67 -18.26 1.47
N LYS A 29 -10.95 -19.31 2.24
CA LYS A 29 -11.98 -19.29 3.28
C LYS A 29 -11.78 -18.18 4.33
N GLN A 30 -10.54 -17.93 4.75
CA GLN A 30 -10.23 -16.87 5.71
C GLN A 30 -10.43 -15.48 5.10
N ILE A 31 -10.20 -15.33 3.79
CA ILE A 31 -10.48 -14.08 3.07
C ILE A 31 -11.98 -13.84 2.96
N GLU A 32 -12.78 -14.88 2.68
CA GLU A 32 -14.24 -14.81 2.69
C GLU A 32 -14.79 -14.42 4.07
N GLU A 33 -14.27 -15.03 5.13
CA GLU A 33 -14.67 -14.71 6.51
C GLU A 33 -14.28 -13.26 6.88
N ALA A 34 -13.11 -12.78 6.46
CA ALA A 34 -12.70 -11.39 6.66
C ALA A 34 -13.60 -10.41 5.89
N PHE A 35 -14.00 -10.78 4.66
CA PHE A 35 -14.95 -10.00 3.88
C PHE A 35 -16.32 -9.92 4.54
N GLN A 36 -16.84 -11.04 5.04
CA GLN A 36 -18.09 -11.08 5.80
C GLN A 36 -18.01 -10.25 7.08
N ALA A 37 -16.83 -10.14 7.70
CA ALA A 37 -16.56 -9.22 8.81
C ALA A 37 -16.38 -7.76 8.36
N GLY A 38 -16.68 -7.46 7.09
CA GLY A 38 -16.71 -6.11 6.51
C GLY A 38 -15.37 -5.61 5.97
N VAL A 39 -14.32 -6.43 5.86
CA VAL A 39 -13.06 -6.03 5.20
C VAL A 39 -13.25 -6.13 3.70
N THR A 40 -13.09 -5.03 2.99
CA THR A 40 -13.20 -4.97 1.53
C THR A 40 -11.86 -4.80 0.82
N GLU A 41 -10.81 -4.41 1.54
CA GLU A 41 -9.48 -4.10 1.01
C GLU A 41 -8.49 -5.21 1.41
N PHE A 42 -7.86 -5.86 0.44
CA PHE A 42 -6.94 -6.98 0.65
C PHE A 42 -5.57 -6.68 0.04
N GLY A 43 -4.50 -7.07 0.72
CA GLY A 43 -3.12 -6.80 0.30
C GLY A 43 -2.33 -8.07 0.03
N GLU A 44 -1.67 -8.15 -1.14
CA GLU A 44 -0.79 -9.24 -1.53
C GLU A 44 0.63 -8.76 -1.83
N SER A 45 1.60 -9.62 -1.55
CA SER A 45 3.02 -9.30 -1.71
C SER A 45 3.67 -9.97 -2.92
N ARG A 46 2.99 -10.91 -3.57
CA ARG A 46 3.47 -11.63 -4.76
C ARG A 46 2.38 -11.68 -5.81
N VAL A 47 2.71 -11.26 -7.03
CA VAL A 47 1.74 -11.16 -8.14
C VAL A 47 1.14 -12.53 -8.49
N GLN A 48 1.96 -13.59 -8.56
CA GLN A 48 1.47 -14.93 -8.89
C GLN A 48 0.53 -15.49 -7.83
N ASP A 49 0.86 -15.29 -6.54
CA ASP A 49 0.03 -15.78 -5.44
C ASP A 49 -1.32 -15.06 -5.44
N ALA A 50 -1.32 -13.73 -5.71
CA ALA A 50 -2.55 -12.95 -5.85
C ALA A 50 -3.42 -13.46 -7.02
N LEU A 51 -2.84 -13.64 -8.20
CA LEU A 51 -3.57 -14.12 -9.38
C LEU A 51 -4.17 -15.51 -9.14
N SER A 52 -3.42 -16.42 -8.52
CA SER A 52 -3.91 -17.76 -8.18
C SER A 52 -5.08 -17.68 -7.19
N LYS A 53 -4.95 -16.89 -6.11
CA LYS A 53 -6.01 -16.72 -5.11
C LYS A 53 -7.26 -16.07 -5.70
N ILE A 54 -7.10 -14.94 -6.40
CA ILE A 54 -8.21 -14.23 -7.03
C ILE A 54 -8.92 -15.16 -8.04
N GLY A 55 -8.16 -15.94 -8.82
CA GLY A 55 -8.71 -16.90 -9.77
C GLY A 55 -9.62 -17.95 -9.17
N THR A 56 -9.33 -18.38 -7.94
CA THR A 56 -10.11 -19.43 -7.23
C THR A 56 -11.25 -18.89 -6.35
N MET A 57 -11.35 -17.56 -6.22
CA MET A 57 -12.42 -16.94 -5.40
C MET A 57 -13.78 -16.99 -6.09
N PRO A 58 -14.88 -16.99 -5.31
CA PRO A 58 -16.23 -16.80 -5.85
C PRO A 58 -16.34 -15.44 -6.56
N ASP A 59 -17.13 -15.38 -7.64
CA ASP A 59 -17.25 -14.16 -8.47
C ASP A 59 -17.79 -12.96 -7.67
N TRP A 60 -18.74 -13.19 -6.77
CA TRP A 60 -19.25 -12.13 -5.88
C TRP A 60 -18.16 -11.48 -5.02
N LEU A 61 -17.11 -12.22 -4.64
CA LEU A 61 -15.99 -11.69 -3.85
C LEU A 61 -15.00 -10.97 -4.75
N LYS A 62 -14.73 -11.48 -5.95
CA LYS A 62 -13.87 -10.82 -6.94
C LYS A 62 -14.38 -9.43 -7.30
N GLU A 63 -15.70 -9.30 -7.49
CA GLU A 63 -16.34 -8.04 -7.89
C GLU A 63 -16.35 -6.98 -6.79
N LYS A 64 -16.43 -7.41 -5.52
CA LYS A 64 -16.59 -6.51 -4.37
C LYS A 64 -15.31 -6.25 -3.59
N ALA A 65 -14.29 -7.09 -3.75
CA ALA A 65 -13.01 -6.95 -3.06
C ALA A 65 -12.05 -6.08 -3.86
N SER A 66 -11.40 -5.17 -3.16
CA SER A 66 -10.34 -4.32 -3.70
C SER A 66 -8.99 -4.94 -3.40
N TRP A 67 -8.18 -5.19 -4.42
CA TRP A 67 -6.87 -5.84 -4.27
C TRP A 67 -5.74 -4.82 -4.36
N HIS A 68 -4.86 -4.83 -3.40
CA HIS A 68 -3.69 -3.96 -3.31
C HIS A 68 -2.41 -4.78 -3.45
N PHE A 69 -1.46 -4.27 -4.22
CA PHE A 69 -0.12 -4.84 -4.27
C PHE A 69 0.79 -4.08 -3.29
N ILE A 70 1.37 -4.80 -2.33
CA ILE A 70 2.14 -4.21 -1.23
C ILE A 70 3.57 -4.79 -1.10
N GLY A 71 3.95 -5.74 -1.96
CA GLY A 71 5.30 -6.31 -2.02
C GLY A 71 6.19 -5.62 -3.03
N HIS A 72 7.48 -5.98 -3.11
CA HIS A 72 8.37 -5.46 -4.15
C HIS A 72 7.92 -5.91 -5.54
N LEU A 73 7.67 -4.94 -6.43
CA LEU A 73 7.21 -5.22 -7.80
C LEU A 73 8.39 -5.28 -8.77
N GLN A 74 8.71 -6.50 -9.20
CA GLN A 74 9.71 -6.70 -10.25
C GLN A 74 9.18 -6.22 -11.61
N SER A 75 10.02 -5.59 -12.43
CA SER A 75 9.63 -5.04 -13.74
C SER A 75 9.00 -6.07 -14.67
N ASN A 76 9.46 -7.34 -14.64
CA ASN A 76 8.89 -8.41 -15.46
C ASN A 76 7.48 -8.86 -15.03
N LYS A 77 6.99 -8.39 -13.88
CA LYS A 77 5.64 -8.66 -13.35
C LYS A 77 4.66 -7.51 -13.55
N VAL A 78 5.14 -6.35 -13.97
CA VAL A 78 4.31 -5.14 -14.18
C VAL A 78 3.11 -5.42 -15.09
N LYS A 79 3.33 -6.14 -16.20
CA LYS A 79 2.25 -6.50 -17.13
C LYS A 79 1.10 -7.26 -16.48
N GLN A 80 1.40 -8.09 -15.47
CA GLN A 80 0.41 -8.86 -14.72
C GLN A 80 -0.21 -8.04 -13.59
N ALA A 81 0.56 -7.12 -12.97
CA ALA A 81 0.10 -6.31 -11.85
C ALA A 81 -0.86 -5.20 -12.29
N VAL A 82 -0.56 -4.50 -13.40
CA VAL A 82 -1.39 -3.42 -13.94
C VAL A 82 -2.77 -3.94 -14.35
N GLY A 83 -3.81 -3.35 -13.76
CA GLY A 83 -5.21 -3.72 -13.96
C GLY A 83 -5.69 -4.91 -13.12
N THR A 84 -4.77 -5.65 -12.44
CA THR A 84 -5.14 -6.67 -11.45
C THR A 84 -5.35 -6.04 -10.08
N PHE A 85 -4.49 -5.08 -9.72
CA PHE A 85 -4.56 -4.41 -8.43
C PHE A 85 -5.19 -3.02 -8.58
N ALA A 86 -6.12 -2.70 -7.69
CA ALA A 86 -6.72 -1.37 -7.59
C ALA A 86 -5.66 -0.31 -7.24
N LEU A 87 -4.66 -0.69 -6.43
CA LEU A 87 -3.58 0.20 -6.01
C LEU A 87 -2.26 -0.59 -5.86
N ILE A 88 -1.18 -0.06 -6.44
CA ILE A 88 0.18 -0.58 -6.25
C ILE A 88 0.90 0.36 -5.27
N HIS A 89 1.24 -0.13 -4.06
CA HIS A 89 1.82 0.68 -2.99
C HIS A 89 3.34 0.84 -3.08
N SER A 90 3.99 0.00 -3.85
CA SER A 90 5.43 -0.26 -3.77
C SER A 90 6.22 0.23 -5.00
N VAL A 91 5.82 1.38 -5.55
CA VAL A 91 6.62 1.99 -6.63
C VAL A 91 7.84 2.68 -6.01
N ASP A 92 9.01 2.12 -6.25
CA ASP A 92 10.26 2.41 -5.55
C ASP A 92 11.34 3.08 -6.41
N SER A 93 11.02 3.37 -7.68
CA SER A 93 11.95 4.00 -8.61
C SER A 93 11.20 4.66 -9.79
N LEU A 94 11.81 5.70 -10.36
CA LEU A 94 11.31 6.34 -11.59
C LEU A 94 11.18 5.32 -12.73
N ARG A 95 12.15 4.43 -12.88
CA ARG A 95 12.15 3.36 -13.88
C ARG A 95 10.90 2.45 -13.74
N LEU A 96 10.55 2.07 -12.51
CA LEU A 96 9.35 1.25 -12.28
C LEU A 96 8.07 2.04 -12.58
N ALA A 97 8.00 3.32 -12.20
CA ALA A 97 6.88 4.19 -12.54
C ALA A 97 6.69 4.32 -14.06
N GLN A 98 7.77 4.53 -14.80
CA GLN A 98 7.76 4.59 -16.28
C GLN A 98 7.26 3.28 -16.91
N GLU A 99 7.70 2.12 -16.39
CA GLU A 99 7.24 0.82 -16.90
C GLU A 99 5.76 0.57 -16.59
N ILE A 100 5.27 0.93 -15.39
CA ILE A 100 3.84 0.86 -15.05
C ILE A 100 3.04 1.77 -15.98
N SER A 101 3.50 3.01 -16.20
CA SER A 101 2.88 3.96 -17.13
C SER A 101 2.77 3.38 -18.53
N ARG A 102 3.88 2.86 -19.08
CA ARG A 102 3.91 2.24 -20.42
C ARG A 102 2.91 1.10 -20.56
N VAL A 103 2.84 0.20 -19.57
CA VAL A 103 1.90 -0.93 -19.58
C VAL A 103 0.45 -0.45 -19.44
N SER A 104 0.20 0.56 -18.60
CA SER A 104 -1.13 1.14 -18.40
C SER A 104 -1.67 1.76 -19.70
N GLN A 105 -0.81 2.46 -20.45
CA GLN A 105 -1.17 3.01 -21.76
C GLN A 105 -1.51 1.91 -22.77
N ILE A 106 -0.71 0.83 -22.85
CA ILE A 106 -0.99 -0.31 -23.72
C ILE A 106 -2.35 -0.95 -23.39
N LYS A 107 -2.72 -0.97 -22.10
CA LYS A 107 -4.02 -1.48 -21.64
C LYS A 107 -5.15 -0.45 -21.68
N ASN A 108 -4.86 0.77 -22.16
CA ASN A 108 -5.79 1.88 -22.22
C ASN A 108 -6.51 2.17 -20.89
N MET A 109 -5.72 2.23 -19.81
CA MET A 109 -6.22 2.45 -18.45
C MET A 109 -5.29 3.35 -17.64
N LYS A 110 -5.76 3.82 -16.48
CA LYS A 110 -4.94 4.46 -15.47
C LYS A 110 -4.73 3.51 -14.29
N GLN A 111 -3.49 3.35 -13.85
CA GLN A 111 -3.13 2.59 -12.67
C GLN A 111 -2.87 3.53 -11.49
N ALA A 112 -3.63 3.35 -10.41
CA ALA A 112 -3.36 4.05 -9.16
C ALA A 112 -2.10 3.48 -8.50
N ILE A 113 -1.25 4.39 -8.00
CA ILE A 113 0.03 4.03 -7.35
C ILE A 113 0.27 4.86 -6.10
N LEU A 114 1.07 4.30 -5.18
CA LEU A 114 1.79 5.03 -4.15
C LEU A 114 3.29 4.90 -4.41
N LEU A 115 4.04 5.92 -4.01
CA LEU A 115 5.49 5.91 -4.09
C LEU A 115 6.04 5.43 -2.74
N GLN A 116 6.82 4.36 -2.79
CA GLN A 116 7.46 3.79 -1.59
C GLN A 116 8.73 4.56 -1.26
N VAL A 117 8.83 5.05 -0.03
CA VAL A 117 9.96 5.88 0.45
C VAL A 117 10.62 5.23 1.65
N LYS A 118 11.95 5.20 1.64
CA LYS A 118 12.78 4.81 2.78
C LYS A 118 12.96 6.02 3.69
N MET A 119 12.23 6.07 4.79
CA MET A 119 12.29 7.19 5.75
C MET A 119 13.42 7.04 6.78
N VAL A 120 14.03 5.88 6.84
CA VAL A 120 15.26 5.58 7.60
C VAL A 120 16.15 4.70 6.75
N GLU A 121 17.45 4.82 6.96
CA GLU A 121 18.44 4.01 6.28
C GLU A 121 18.25 2.52 6.64
N ASP A 122 17.96 1.71 5.63
CA ASP A 122 17.89 0.25 5.74
C ASP A 122 18.28 -0.35 4.39
N PRO A 123 19.50 -0.91 4.28
CA PRO A 123 20.03 -1.43 3.01
C PRO A 123 19.22 -2.63 2.47
N ASN A 124 18.41 -3.26 3.31
CA ASN A 124 17.60 -4.41 2.92
C ASN A 124 16.20 -4.02 2.43
N LYS A 125 15.88 -2.72 2.35
CA LYS A 125 14.56 -2.26 1.93
C LYS A 125 14.59 -1.51 0.61
N TYR A 126 13.55 -1.75 -0.17
CA TYR A 126 13.26 -1.00 -1.38
C TYR A 126 12.58 0.33 -1.04
N GLY A 127 12.65 1.27 -1.96
CA GLY A 127 12.02 2.59 -1.84
C GLY A 127 12.95 3.69 -2.32
N PHE A 128 12.36 4.79 -2.76
CA PHE A 128 13.10 6.02 -3.02
C PHE A 128 13.79 6.53 -1.76
N GLU A 129 14.98 7.10 -1.90
CA GLU A 129 15.45 8.05 -0.91
C GLU A 129 14.60 9.33 -0.98
N PRO A 130 14.33 10.04 0.14
CA PRO A 130 13.49 11.23 0.12
C PRO A 130 13.95 12.31 -0.87
N GLU A 131 15.25 12.56 -0.97
CA GLU A 131 15.80 13.57 -1.89
C GLU A 131 15.74 13.11 -3.35
N GLU A 132 15.94 11.83 -3.63
CA GLU A 132 15.74 11.25 -4.96
C GLU A 132 14.30 11.46 -5.43
N LEU A 133 13.32 11.15 -4.56
CA LEU A 133 11.91 11.34 -4.89
C LEU A 133 11.58 12.80 -5.15
N LYS A 134 12.07 13.74 -4.35
CA LYS A 134 11.87 15.17 -4.58
C LYS A 134 12.37 15.59 -5.97
N GLY A 135 13.52 15.05 -6.39
CA GLY A 135 14.13 15.37 -7.69
C GLY A 135 13.33 14.84 -8.89
N CYS A 136 12.66 13.69 -8.78
CA CYS A 136 11.95 13.07 -9.90
C CYS A 136 10.41 13.12 -9.78
N PHE A 137 9.85 13.61 -8.69
CA PHE A 137 8.41 13.59 -8.45
C PHE A 137 7.61 14.31 -9.53
N ALA A 138 8.09 15.50 -9.97
CA ALA A 138 7.44 16.27 -11.03
C ALA A 138 7.40 15.54 -12.39
N GLU A 139 8.35 14.65 -12.65
CA GLU A 139 8.34 13.77 -13.82
C GLU A 139 7.31 12.64 -13.63
N ILE A 140 7.31 11.98 -12.46
CA ILE A 140 6.42 10.86 -12.18
C ILE A 140 4.95 11.24 -12.32
N ILE A 141 4.52 12.38 -11.78
CA ILE A 141 3.11 12.81 -11.82
C ILE A 141 2.62 13.20 -13.22
N LYS A 142 3.55 13.43 -14.17
CA LYS A 142 3.23 13.70 -15.57
C LYS A 142 3.18 12.43 -16.43
N LEU A 143 3.57 11.27 -15.90
CA LEU A 143 3.55 10.03 -16.65
C LEU A 143 2.09 9.65 -16.99
N PRO A 144 1.75 9.53 -18.30
CA PRO A 144 0.41 9.17 -18.70
C PRO A 144 0.07 7.73 -18.26
N GLY A 145 -1.19 7.46 -17.93
CA GLY A 145 -1.58 6.12 -17.45
C GLY A 145 -1.27 5.86 -15.98
N LEU A 146 -0.71 6.83 -15.24
CA LEU A 146 -0.57 6.75 -13.79
C LEU A 146 -1.51 7.72 -13.06
N GLU A 147 -1.90 7.32 -11.86
CA GLU A 147 -2.55 8.16 -10.88
C GLU A 147 -1.83 8.04 -9.55
N CYS A 148 -0.96 9.00 -9.22
CA CYS A 148 -0.25 9.02 -7.95
C CYS A 148 -1.20 9.49 -6.83
N LYS A 149 -1.55 8.57 -5.92
CA LYS A 149 -2.47 8.84 -4.79
C LYS A 149 -1.76 9.26 -3.50
N GLY A 150 -0.46 9.04 -3.38
CA GLY A 150 0.26 9.34 -2.15
C GLY A 150 1.55 8.56 -1.98
N LEU A 151 1.94 8.36 -0.72
CA LEU A 151 3.19 7.73 -0.34
C LEU A 151 2.98 6.48 0.53
N MET A 152 4.00 5.62 0.53
CA MET A 152 4.06 4.42 1.38
C MET A 152 5.42 4.32 2.06
N THR A 153 5.45 3.84 3.31
CA THR A 153 6.68 3.45 3.98
C THR A 153 6.51 2.18 4.82
N ILE A 154 7.64 1.54 5.12
CA ILE A 154 7.74 0.39 6.02
C ILE A 154 8.83 0.70 7.04
N THR A 155 8.49 0.63 8.32
CA THR A 155 9.46 0.81 9.41
C THR A 155 10.43 -0.39 9.50
N PRO A 156 11.67 -0.23 9.98
CA PRO A 156 12.55 -1.36 10.30
C PRO A 156 11.90 -2.30 11.32
N ALA A 157 12.14 -3.61 11.19
CA ALA A 157 11.51 -4.63 12.03
C ALA A 157 11.73 -4.41 13.54
N ASN A 158 12.90 -3.88 13.93
CA ASN A 158 13.28 -3.65 15.32
C ASN A 158 13.30 -2.15 15.68
N ALA A 159 12.50 -1.32 14.98
CA ALA A 159 12.45 0.11 15.22
C ALA A 159 11.86 0.40 16.60
N THR A 160 12.52 1.28 17.36
CA THR A 160 11.96 1.84 18.59
C THR A 160 10.77 2.75 18.28
N GLY A 161 9.93 3.04 19.28
CA GLY A 161 8.80 3.97 19.10
C GLY A 161 9.21 5.32 18.51
N ALA A 162 10.35 5.86 18.95
CA ALA A 162 10.89 7.12 18.42
C ALA A 162 11.27 7.03 16.93
N ILE A 163 11.86 5.91 16.49
CA ILE A 163 12.20 5.68 15.09
C ILE A 163 10.93 5.51 14.26
N LYS A 164 9.94 4.74 14.73
CA LYS A 164 8.64 4.58 14.08
C LYS A 164 7.96 5.92 13.88
N GLN A 165 7.85 6.72 14.94
CA GLN A 165 7.25 8.05 14.90
C GLN A 165 7.99 8.98 13.92
N LYS A 166 9.32 9.00 13.94
CA LYS A 166 10.14 9.76 12.99
C LYS A 166 9.84 9.35 11.53
N CYS A 167 9.74 8.04 11.25
CA CYS A 167 9.39 7.53 9.92
C CYS A 167 8.02 8.03 9.46
N PHE A 168 6.99 7.88 10.30
CA PHE A 168 5.62 8.20 9.93
C PHE A 168 5.39 9.70 9.77
N LEU A 169 5.88 10.52 10.72
CA LEU A 169 5.80 11.97 10.60
C LEU A 169 6.61 12.51 9.43
N GLY A 170 7.80 11.94 9.21
CA GLY A 170 8.64 12.29 8.06
C GLY A 170 7.96 11.99 6.72
N LEU A 171 7.29 10.82 6.60
CA LEU A 171 6.52 10.49 5.39
C LEU A 171 5.37 11.47 5.16
N LYS A 172 4.63 11.80 6.22
CA LYS A 172 3.55 12.79 6.15
C LYS A 172 4.06 14.15 5.70
N GLN A 173 5.15 14.64 6.31
CA GLN A 173 5.74 15.90 5.94
C GLN A 173 6.25 15.91 4.50
N LEU A 174 6.86 14.82 4.04
CA LEU A 174 7.30 14.67 2.65
C LEU A 174 6.10 14.74 1.69
N ARG A 175 5.01 14.01 1.97
CA ARG A 175 3.77 14.06 1.19
C ARG A 175 3.22 15.48 1.10
N ASP A 176 3.12 16.18 2.23
CA ASP A 176 2.56 17.53 2.31
C ASP A 176 3.44 18.53 1.53
N ASN A 177 4.76 18.40 1.61
CA ASN A 177 5.70 19.22 0.84
C ASN A 177 5.57 18.99 -0.67
N LEU A 178 5.53 17.72 -1.12
CA LEU A 178 5.37 17.40 -2.54
C LEU A 178 4.02 17.89 -3.09
N ALA A 179 2.95 17.73 -2.33
CA ALA A 179 1.63 18.23 -2.69
C ALA A 179 1.62 19.76 -2.79
N GLY A 180 2.21 20.47 -1.82
CA GLY A 180 2.29 21.93 -1.81
C GLY A 180 3.12 22.50 -2.96
N GLN A 181 4.21 21.85 -3.34
CA GLN A 181 5.08 22.28 -4.44
C GLN A 181 4.48 22.07 -5.83
N THR A 182 3.65 21.05 -5.99
CA THR A 182 3.14 20.64 -7.32
C THR A 182 1.65 20.91 -7.54
N GLY A 183 0.90 21.20 -6.48
CA GLY A 183 -0.56 21.33 -6.50
C GLY A 183 -1.30 19.99 -6.68
N VAL A 184 -0.59 18.87 -6.70
CA VAL A 184 -1.21 17.54 -6.83
C VAL A 184 -1.77 17.08 -5.48
N TYR A 185 -3.03 16.63 -5.49
CA TYR A 185 -3.67 16.09 -4.29
C TYR A 185 -3.19 14.66 -3.99
N LEU A 186 -2.44 14.49 -2.92
CA LEU A 186 -1.93 13.20 -2.44
C LEU A 186 -2.70 12.80 -1.18
N SER A 187 -3.80 12.06 -1.36
CA SER A 187 -4.71 11.70 -0.27
C SER A 187 -4.17 10.63 0.66
N GLU A 188 -3.30 9.75 0.16
CA GLU A 188 -3.02 8.50 0.84
C GLU A 188 -1.63 8.46 1.51
N LEU A 189 -1.61 7.96 2.75
CA LEU A 189 -0.42 7.58 3.49
C LEU A 189 -0.57 6.12 3.91
N SER A 190 0.08 5.22 3.17
CA SER A 190 0.10 3.79 3.49
C SER A 190 1.27 3.50 4.43
N MET A 191 1.00 3.41 5.72
CA MET A 191 1.99 3.16 6.76
C MET A 191 1.31 2.53 7.98
N GLY A 192 2.06 1.71 8.72
CA GLY A 192 1.55 0.93 9.85
C GLY A 192 1.16 -0.50 9.47
N MET A 193 1.66 -1.43 10.28
CA MET A 193 1.45 -2.87 10.21
C MET A 193 1.02 -3.40 11.58
N SER A 194 0.91 -4.72 11.76
CA SER A 194 0.44 -5.34 13.01
C SER A 194 1.12 -4.83 14.28
N ASP A 195 2.39 -4.44 14.21
CA ASP A 195 3.23 -4.09 15.35
C ASP A 195 3.37 -2.56 15.60
N ASP A 196 2.82 -1.73 14.70
CA ASP A 196 3.03 -0.27 14.75
C ASP A 196 1.85 0.55 14.20
N TRP A 197 0.69 -0.06 14.03
CA TRP A 197 -0.47 0.61 13.43
C TRP A 197 -1.02 1.75 14.30
N GLN A 198 -0.93 1.63 15.64
CA GLN A 198 -1.42 2.68 16.54
C GLN A 198 -0.57 3.94 16.41
N GLU A 199 0.75 3.78 16.39
CA GLU A 199 1.69 4.88 16.17
C GLU A 199 1.49 5.51 14.77
N ALA A 200 1.29 4.65 13.75
CA ALA A 200 1.02 5.12 12.40
C ALA A 200 -0.28 5.92 12.32
N LEU A 201 -1.34 5.44 12.97
CA LEU A 201 -2.64 6.12 13.04
C LEU A 201 -2.50 7.49 13.70
N ALA A 202 -1.83 7.58 14.84
CA ALA A 202 -1.55 8.83 15.54
C ALA A 202 -0.74 9.83 14.68
N CYS A 203 0.07 9.33 13.73
CA CYS A 203 0.82 10.14 12.78
C CYS A 203 0.04 10.47 11.49
N GLY A 204 -1.22 10.05 11.36
CA GLY A 204 -2.10 10.38 10.24
C GLY A 204 -2.07 9.38 9.09
N SER A 205 -1.82 8.10 9.36
CA SER A 205 -2.01 7.03 8.37
C SER A 205 -3.43 7.02 7.82
N THR A 206 -3.59 6.87 6.50
CA THR A 206 -4.88 6.69 5.83
C THR A 206 -5.13 5.24 5.42
N MET A 207 -4.08 4.41 5.39
CA MET A 207 -4.13 3.00 5.05
C MET A 207 -3.23 2.18 5.98
N LEU A 208 -3.82 1.25 6.73
CA LEU A 208 -3.12 0.30 7.60
C LEU A 208 -3.07 -1.08 6.96
N ARG A 209 -1.89 -1.71 6.92
CA ARG A 209 -1.67 -3.03 6.31
C ARG A 209 -1.49 -4.09 7.39
N ILE A 210 -2.56 -4.73 7.79
CA ILE A 210 -2.57 -5.64 8.95
C ILE A 210 -2.79 -7.08 8.50
N GLY A 211 -1.87 -7.96 8.86
CA GLY A 211 -1.93 -9.40 8.55
C GLY A 211 -2.00 -10.26 9.79
N THR A 212 -0.89 -10.37 10.50
CA THR A 212 -0.74 -11.25 11.68
C THR A 212 -1.82 -11.01 12.72
N ALA A 213 -2.09 -9.75 13.05
CA ALA A 213 -3.10 -9.41 14.04
C ALA A 213 -4.55 -9.75 13.62
N ILE A 214 -4.82 -10.01 12.33
CA ILE A 214 -6.11 -10.46 11.82
C ILE A 214 -6.19 -11.99 11.77
N PHE A 215 -5.20 -12.64 11.13
CA PHE A 215 -5.29 -14.04 10.69
C PHE A 215 -4.61 -15.05 11.62
N HIS A 216 -3.73 -14.62 12.53
CA HIS A 216 -3.15 -15.50 13.54
C HIS A 216 -3.92 -15.37 14.84
N VAL A 217 -4.28 -16.53 15.37
CA VAL A 217 -4.90 -16.72 16.70
C VAL A 217 -3.81 -17.15 17.67
#